data_a8e00cf4f0edc39455cf1058a8a26ba3
#
_entry.id   a8e00cf4f0edc39455cf1058a8a26ba3
#
_cell.length_a   1.000
_cell.length_b   1.000
_cell.length_c   1.000
_cell.angle_alpha   90.00
_cell.angle_beta   90.00
_cell.angle_gamma   90.00
#
_symmetry.space_group_name_H-M   'P 1'
#
loop_
_entity.id
_entity.type
_entity.pdbx_description
1 polymer ?
#
loop_
_entity_poly.entity_id
_entity_poly.type
_entity_poly.pdbx_seq_one_letter_code
_entity_poly.pdbx_strand_id
1 'polypeptide(L)'
;MGGRFDSFDITVRDIKAGTSESRKDDEFSPRAGLIFKPQENISLYLSYSESFLPRSGEQFKKLSASSAKLDPDVFESTEVGVKWDFTPDLSLTASYFDSEQIQAVTDSETGENAEIVGMTVDGFELELKGQLTDNLYLAFGLSNLDGKTSSGGLPREIPEHSGSLYAIWQSSDDAGYSVGVTNQGKSAIANNKPSNVLPEYTRVDVAAWRRLSENTMIQVNIENLTDELYFPHSHSTHQASVGESFNARFSVRRTF
;
A
#
# COMPACT_ATOMS: atom_id res chain seq x y z
N MET A 1 -15.15 19.51 0.11
CA MET A 1 -14.85 19.42 -1.32
C MET A 1 -13.57 20.20 -1.61
N GLY A 2 -12.77 19.73 -2.54
CA GLY A 2 -11.52 20.36 -2.98
C GLY A 2 -11.11 19.81 -4.34
N GLY A 3 -10.02 20.36 -4.87
CA GLY A 3 -9.42 19.89 -6.09
C GLY A 3 -8.01 20.43 -6.24
N ARG A 4 -7.23 19.80 -7.07
CA ARG A 4 -5.87 20.20 -7.42
C ARG A 4 -5.79 20.32 -8.94
N PHE A 5 -5.19 21.40 -9.39
CA PHE A 5 -4.87 21.59 -10.81
C PHE A 5 -3.35 21.49 -10.97
N ASP A 6 -2.92 20.66 -11.92
CA ASP A 6 -1.52 20.44 -12.25
C ASP A 6 -1.30 20.74 -13.72
N SER A 7 -0.21 21.44 -14.00
CA SER A 7 0.28 21.69 -15.37
C SER A 7 1.74 21.30 -15.43
N PHE A 8 2.10 20.43 -16.37
CA PHE A 8 3.47 19.96 -16.50
C PHE A 8 3.88 19.73 -17.95
N ASP A 9 5.14 20.05 -18.23
CA ASP A 9 5.79 19.79 -19.50
C ASP A 9 6.80 18.65 -19.35
N ILE A 10 6.69 17.64 -20.21
CA ILE A 10 7.56 16.50 -20.19
C ILE A 10 8.29 16.41 -21.53
N THR A 11 9.62 16.28 -21.48
CA THR A 11 10.45 16.01 -22.65
C THR A 11 11.29 14.76 -22.38
N VAL A 12 11.09 13.73 -23.21
CA VAL A 12 11.88 12.50 -23.18
C VAL A 12 12.81 12.47 -24.38
N ARG A 13 14.11 12.31 -24.12
CA ARG A 13 15.14 12.20 -25.15
C ARG A 13 15.71 10.80 -25.18
N ASP A 14 15.64 10.15 -26.33
CA ASP A 14 16.39 8.93 -26.60
C ASP A 14 17.76 9.30 -27.17
N ILE A 15 18.78 9.27 -26.30
CA ILE A 15 20.15 9.67 -26.69
C ILE A 15 20.71 8.71 -27.73
N LYS A 16 20.33 7.43 -27.69
CA LYS A 16 20.83 6.42 -28.63
C LYS A 16 20.19 6.57 -30.03
N ALA A 17 18.90 6.87 -30.08
CA ALA A 17 18.17 7.06 -31.32
C ALA A 17 18.27 8.51 -31.84
N GLY A 18 18.71 9.46 -31.01
CA GLY A 18 18.75 10.89 -31.34
C GLY A 18 17.37 11.52 -31.46
N THR A 19 16.33 10.92 -30.91
CA THR A 19 14.95 11.41 -30.98
C THR A 19 14.52 12.11 -29.69
N SER A 20 13.55 13.00 -29.79
CA SER A 20 12.97 13.73 -28.67
C SER A 20 11.47 13.86 -28.85
N GLU A 21 10.71 13.47 -27.84
CA GLU A 21 9.26 13.64 -27.79
C GLU A 21 8.91 14.54 -26.59
N SER A 22 7.96 15.44 -26.78
CA SER A 22 7.51 16.37 -25.75
C SER A 22 6.00 16.34 -25.65
N ARG A 23 5.50 16.50 -24.42
CA ARG A 23 4.09 16.57 -24.12
C ARG A 23 3.85 17.57 -23.01
N LYS A 24 2.76 18.32 -23.12
CA LYS A 24 2.21 19.15 -22.06
C LYS A 24 0.84 18.60 -21.66
N ASP A 25 0.63 18.41 -20.35
CA ASP A 25 -0.63 18.00 -19.78
C ASP A 25 -1.10 18.99 -18.73
N ASP A 26 -2.40 19.25 -18.70
CA ASP A 26 -3.10 20.05 -17.72
C ASP A 26 -4.21 19.18 -17.12
N GLU A 27 -4.09 18.82 -15.82
CA GLU A 27 -4.98 17.87 -15.16
C GLU A 27 -5.64 18.48 -13.93
N PHE A 28 -6.91 18.16 -13.74
CA PHE A 28 -7.67 18.54 -12.55
C PHE A 28 -8.11 17.30 -11.78
N SER A 29 -7.67 17.18 -10.53
CA SER A 29 -7.98 16.07 -9.63
C SER A 29 -8.98 16.52 -8.57
N PRO A 30 -10.28 16.27 -8.74
CA PRO A 30 -11.30 16.58 -7.76
C PRO A 30 -11.25 15.63 -6.56
N ARG A 31 -11.74 16.12 -5.42
CA ARG A 31 -12.00 15.30 -4.24
C ARG A 31 -13.20 15.82 -3.47
N ALA A 32 -13.99 14.92 -2.94
CA ALA A 32 -15.13 15.24 -2.09
C ALA A 32 -15.20 14.27 -0.92
N GLY A 33 -15.74 14.73 0.20
CA GLY A 33 -15.96 13.88 1.36
C GLY A 33 -17.13 14.41 2.17
N LEU A 34 -17.85 13.46 2.77
CA LEU A 34 -18.92 13.70 3.72
C LEU A 34 -18.60 12.94 5.01
N ILE A 35 -18.70 13.60 6.14
CA ILE A 35 -18.53 13.00 7.45
C ILE A 35 -19.80 13.26 8.25
N PHE A 36 -20.38 12.18 8.78
CA PHE A 36 -21.50 12.24 9.71
C PHE A 36 -21.08 11.66 11.05
N LYS A 37 -21.27 12.43 12.13
CA LYS A 37 -20.96 12.02 13.49
C LYS A 37 -22.26 11.78 14.27
N PRO A 38 -22.77 10.56 14.33
CA PRO A 38 -23.94 10.22 15.14
C PRO A 38 -23.66 10.36 16.65
N GLN A 39 -22.38 10.21 17.03
CA GLN A 39 -21.85 10.40 18.40
C GLN A 39 -20.47 11.06 18.30
N GLU A 40 -19.99 11.65 19.38
CA GLU A 40 -18.69 12.33 19.40
C GLU A 40 -17.51 11.40 19.02
N ASN A 41 -17.62 10.14 19.42
CA ASN A 41 -16.61 9.12 19.21
C ASN A 41 -16.87 8.20 17.99
N ILE A 42 -17.92 8.46 17.20
CA ILE A 42 -18.22 7.69 15.98
C ILE A 42 -18.32 8.65 14.79
N SER A 43 -17.54 8.35 13.76
CA SER A 43 -17.59 9.07 12.47
C SER A 43 -17.89 8.07 11.35
N LEU A 44 -18.97 8.31 10.62
CA LEU A 44 -19.26 7.66 9.35
C LEU A 44 -18.77 8.58 8.24
N TYR A 45 -18.12 8.03 7.23
CA TYR A 45 -17.61 8.84 6.14
C TYR A 45 -17.85 8.20 4.77
N LEU A 46 -17.94 9.07 3.78
CA LEU A 46 -17.93 8.74 2.36
C LEU A 46 -16.93 9.68 1.71
N SER A 47 -16.03 9.15 0.91
CA SER A 47 -15.06 9.95 0.16
C SER A 47 -15.01 9.52 -1.31
N TYR A 48 -14.71 10.49 -2.16
CA TYR A 48 -14.39 10.32 -3.56
C TYR A 48 -13.15 11.14 -3.90
N SER A 49 -12.25 10.56 -4.66
CA SER A 49 -11.04 11.25 -5.11
C SER A 49 -10.59 10.76 -6.48
N GLU A 50 -10.04 11.68 -7.25
CA GLU A 50 -9.32 11.37 -8.49
C GLU A 50 -7.84 11.75 -8.35
N SER A 51 -7.02 10.99 -9.04
CA SER A 51 -5.59 11.26 -9.25
C SER A 51 -5.20 10.82 -10.65
N PHE A 52 -4.02 11.21 -11.12
CA PHE A 52 -3.57 10.88 -12.46
C PHE A 52 -2.09 10.47 -12.47
N LEU A 53 -1.73 9.72 -13.50
CA LEU A 53 -0.35 9.33 -13.80
C LEU A 53 0.03 9.81 -15.21
N PRO A 54 0.98 10.75 -15.34
CA PRO A 54 1.48 11.20 -16.63
C PRO A 54 2.05 10.06 -17.48
N ARG A 55 1.96 10.15 -18.80
CA ARG A 55 2.44 9.10 -19.73
C ARG A 55 3.92 8.72 -19.60
N SER A 56 4.74 9.60 -19.09
CA SER A 56 6.17 9.34 -18.82
C SER A 56 6.45 9.25 -17.31
N GLY A 57 5.42 9.23 -16.47
CA GLY A 57 5.54 9.17 -15.00
C GLY A 57 5.96 7.81 -14.47
N GLU A 58 5.75 6.73 -15.22
CA GLU A 58 6.22 5.41 -14.84
C GLU A 58 7.71 5.25 -15.14
N GLN A 59 8.43 4.68 -14.17
CA GLN A 59 9.83 4.34 -14.33
C GLN A 59 10.03 3.39 -15.53
N PHE A 60 10.99 3.69 -16.41
CA PHE A 60 11.32 2.93 -17.63
C PHE A 60 10.31 2.98 -18.78
N LYS A 61 9.19 3.67 -18.67
CA LYS A 61 8.33 3.90 -19.83
C LYS A 61 8.91 5.01 -20.72
N LYS A 62 8.95 4.73 -22.02
CA LYS A 62 9.37 5.70 -23.03
C LYS A 62 8.14 6.48 -23.52
N LEU A 63 8.27 7.79 -23.61
CA LEU A 63 7.35 8.57 -24.39
C LEU A 63 7.68 8.32 -25.88
N SER A 64 6.74 7.75 -26.62
CA SER A 64 6.84 7.53 -28.07
C SER A 64 5.90 8.47 -28.81
N ALA A 65 6.07 8.62 -30.11
CA ALA A 65 5.18 9.44 -30.91
C ALA A 65 3.70 9.03 -30.85
N SER A 66 3.42 7.73 -30.57
CA SER A 66 2.06 7.23 -30.36
C SER A 66 1.59 7.50 -28.93
N SER A 67 2.37 7.15 -27.91
CA SER A 67 1.99 7.34 -26.52
C SER A 67 1.92 8.81 -26.09
N ALA A 68 2.66 9.70 -26.77
CA ALA A 68 2.60 11.14 -26.53
C ALA A 68 1.24 11.77 -26.91
N LYS A 69 0.39 11.05 -27.64
CA LYS A 69 -0.95 11.50 -28.02
C LYS A 69 -2.05 11.03 -27.07
N LEU A 70 -1.74 10.09 -26.18
CA LEU A 70 -2.71 9.54 -25.24
C LEU A 70 -2.76 10.39 -23.97
N ASP A 71 -3.94 10.55 -23.40
CA ASP A 71 -4.12 11.27 -22.14
C ASP A 71 -3.49 10.51 -20.95
N PRO A 72 -3.17 11.17 -19.84
CA PRO A 72 -2.71 10.53 -18.62
C PRO A 72 -3.68 9.43 -18.16
N ASP A 73 -3.15 8.42 -17.45
CA ASP A 73 -4.02 7.47 -16.79
C ASP A 73 -4.69 8.16 -15.59
N VAL A 74 -5.98 7.96 -15.40
CA VAL A 74 -6.75 8.49 -14.28
C VAL A 74 -7.03 7.37 -13.29
N PHE A 75 -6.97 7.69 -12.00
CA PHE A 75 -7.34 6.80 -10.92
C PHE A 75 -8.48 7.43 -10.15
N GLU A 76 -9.60 6.72 -10.08
CA GLU A 76 -10.76 7.08 -9.29
C GLU A 76 -10.85 6.16 -8.06
N SER A 77 -11.26 6.72 -6.93
CA SER A 77 -11.48 5.93 -5.72
C SER A 77 -12.68 6.47 -4.96
N THR A 78 -13.57 5.55 -4.61
CA THR A 78 -14.70 5.79 -3.70
C THR A 78 -14.54 4.92 -2.47
N GLU A 79 -14.69 5.51 -1.28
CA GLU A 79 -14.55 4.79 -0.02
C GLU A 79 -15.69 5.19 0.93
N VAL A 80 -16.27 4.19 1.59
CA VAL A 80 -17.20 4.36 2.71
C VAL A 80 -16.64 3.66 3.94
N GLY A 81 -16.71 4.32 5.09
CA GLY A 81 -16.17 3.72 6.30
C GLY A 81 -16.72 4.29 7.58
N VAL A 82 -16.29 3.67 8.66
CA VAL A 82 -16.55 4.07 10.03
C VAL A 82 -15.25 4.16 10.81
N LYS A 83 -15.11 5.22 11.56
CA LYS A 83 -14.10 5.35 12.62
C LYS A 83 -14.81 5.40 13.96
N TRP A 84 -14.40 4.55 14.89
CA TRP A 84 -14.93 4.46 16.23
C TRP A 84 -13.82 4.55 17.27
N ASP A 85 -13.81 5.62 18.03
CA ASP A 85 -12.90 5.82 19.15
C ASP A 85 -13.54 5.20 20.39
N PHE A 86 -13.16 3.97 20.77
CA PHE A 86 -13.65 3.27 21.96
C PHE A 86 -13.26 4.01 23.24
N THR A 87 -12.03 4.48 23.26
CA THR A 87 -11.44 5.37 24.27
C THR A 87 -10.66 6.47 23.55
N PRO A 88 -10.17 7.52 24.24
CA PRO A 88 -9.28 8.50 23.63
C PRO A 88 -8.02 7.89 22.99
N ASP A 89 -7.59 6.73 23.47
CA ASP A 89 -6.33 6.10 23.10
C ASP A 89 -6.50 4.79 22.31
N LEU A 90 -7.74 4.36 21.98
CA LEU A 90 -8.02 3.14 21.22
C LEU A 90 -9.09 3.40 20.16
N SER A 91 -8.76 3.23 18.90
CA SER A 91 -9.66 3.43 17.78
C SER A 91 -9.73 2.22 16.84
N LEU A 92 -10.91 2.04 16.25
CA LEU A 92 -11.20 1.10 15.16
C LEU A 92 -11.56 1.92 13.92
N THR A 93 -11.00 1.54 12.77
CA THR A 93 -11.46 1.99 11.46
C THR A 93 -11.85 0.77 10.64
N ALA A 94 -12.99 0.82 9.99
CA ALA A 94 -13.42 -0.18 9.02
C ALA A 94 -13.91 0.55 7.77
N SER A 95 -13.45 0.10 6.60
CA SER A 95 -13.83 0.70 5.33
C SER A 95 -14.05 -0.35 4.24
N TYR A 96 -14.84 0.02 3.28
CA TYR A 96 -14.93 -0.61 1.96
C TYR A 96 -14.61 0.43 0.91
N PHE A 97 -13.78 0.09 -0.04
CA PHE A 97 -13.41 0.95 -1.14
C PHE A 97 -13.54 0.25 -2.48
N ASP A 98 -13.72 1.06 -3.51
CA ASP A 98 -13.68 0.68 -4.91
C ASP A 98 -12.77 1.67 -5.63
N SER A 99 -11.79 1.16 -6.36
CA SER A 99 -10.80 1.96 -7.06
C SER A 99 -10.60 1.46 -8.47
N GLU A 100 -10.59 2.38 -9.43
CA GLU A 100 -10.42 2.09 -10.86
C GLU A 100 -9.23 2.86 -11.42
N GLN A 101 -8.48 2.20 -12.29
CA GLN A 101 -7.52 2.85 -13.18
C GLN A 101 -8.13 2.94 -14.57
N ILE A 102 -8.36 4.15 -15.04
CA ILE A 102 -8.80 4.44 -16.40
C ILE A 102 -7.56 4.72 -17.24
N GLN A 103 -7.38 3.93 -18.30
CA GLN A 103 -6.23 4.04 -19.19
C GLN A 103 -6.67 4.55 -20.57
N ALA A 104 -6.00 5.55 -21.08
CA ALA A 104 -6.14 5.94 -22.46
C ALA A 104 -5.31 5.00 -23.37
N VAL A 105 -5.94 4.44 -24.37
CA VAL A 105 -5.38 3.51 -25.35
C VAL A 105 -5.68 3.99 -26.76
N THR A 106 -4.94 3.48 -27.74
CA THR A 106 -5.32 3.65 -29.14
C THR A 106 -6.21 2.48 -29.54
N ASP A 107 -7.42 2.76 -29.98
CA ASP A 107 -8.31 1.76 -30.54
C ASP A 107 -7.67 1.14 -31.78
N SER A 108 -7.59 -0.18 -31.81
CA SER A 108 -6.90 -0.93 -32.88
C SER A 108 -7.68 -0.96 -34.20
N GLU A 109 -8.98 -0.68 -34.19
CA GLU A 109 -9.84 -0.71 -35.36
C GLU A 109 -9.96 0.68 -36.02
N THR A 110 -10.13 1.71 -35.18
CA THR A 110 -10.33 3.09 -35.66
C THR A 110 -9.04 3.91 -35.70
N GLY A 111 -8.03 3.55 -34.88
CA GLY A 111 -6.81 4.31 -34.68
C GLY A 111 -7.00 5.58 -33.84
N GLU A 112 -8.16 5.78 -33.26
CA GLU A 112 -8.50 6.90 -32.40
C GLU A 112 -8.13 6.63 -30.93
N ASN A 113 -8.07 7.66 -30.12
CA ASN A 113 -7.89 7.52 -28.69
C ASN A 113 -9.20 7.05 -28.04
N ALA A 114 -9.12 6.05 -27.16
CA ALA A 114 -10.21 5.51 -26.39
C ALA A 114 -9.79 5.34 -24.92
N GLU A 115 -10.73 5.39 -24.02
CA GLU A 115 -10.53 5.07 -22.61
C GLU A 115 -11.04 3.68 -22.30
N ILE A 116 -10.27 2.94 -21.49
CA ILE A 116 -10.67 1.63 -20.97
C ILE A 116 -10.40 1.57 -19.48
N VAL A 117 -11.19 0.77 -18.75
CA VAL A 117 -10.84 0.39 -17.39
C VAL A 117 -9.66 -0.57 -17.46
N GLY A 118 -8.51 -0.11 -17.04
CA GLY A 118 -7.25 -0.88 -17.08
C GLY A 118 -7.11 -1.85 -15.93
N MET A 119 -7.58 -1.44 -14.74
CA MET A 119 -7.57 -2.24 -13.52
C MET A 119 -8.64 -1.75 -12.56
N THR A 120 -9.27 -2.67 -11.85
CA THR A 120 -10.12 -2.40 -10.68
C THR A 120 -9.54 -3.08 -9.47
N VAL A 121 -9.69 -2.46 -8.31
CA VAL A 121 -9.41 -3.07 -7.00
C VAL A 121 -10.49 -2.60 -6.04
N ASP A 122 -11.27 -3.53 -5.55
CA ASP A 122 -12.22 -3.27 -4.47
C ASP A 122 -11.89 -4.11 -3.25
N GLY A 123 -12.30 -3.67 -2.08
CA GLY A 123 -11.98 -4.41 -0.89
C GLY A 123 -12.43 -3.79 0.41
N PHE A 124 -12.22 -4.60 1.43
CA PHE A 124 -12.52 -4.27 2.80
C PHE A 124 -11.22 -4.15 3.61
N GLU A 125 -11.15 -3.12 4.45
CA GLU A 125 -10.04 -2.90 5.37
C GLU A 125 -10.55 -2.71 6.79
N LEU A 126 -9.79 -3.24 7.76
CA LEU A 126 -10.04 -3.11 9.18
C LEU A 126 -8.74 -2.76 9.89
N GLU A 127 -8.74 -1.69 10.67
CA GLU A 127 -7.63 -1.29 11.54
C GLU A 127 -8.14 -1.10 12.98
N LEU A 128 -7.47 -1.75 13.94
CA LEU A 128 -7.61 -1.48 15.37
C LEU A 128 -6.27 -1.02 15.91
N LYS A 129 -6.21 0.17 16.53
CA LYS A 129 -4.96 0.75 16.97
C LYS A 129 -5.12 1.53 18.26
N GLY A 130 -4.21 1.29 19.18
CA GLY A 130 -4.11 2.08 20.41
C GLY A 130 -3.84 1.26 21.67
N GLN A 131 -4.07 1.90 22.79
CA GLN A 131 -3.85 1.34 24.12
C GLN A 131 -5.06 0.50 24.54
N LEU A 132 -4.86 -0.83 24.60
CA LEU A 132 -5.92 -1.76 25.02
C LEU A 132 -6.05 -1.83 26.54
N THR A 133 -4.93 -1.75 27.25
CA THR A 133 -4.83 -1.64 28.72
C THR A 133 -3.69 -0.69 29.05
N ASP A 134 -3.53 -0.31 30.33
CA ASP A 134 -2.46 0.62 30.77
C ASP A 134 -1.05 0.19 30.33
N ASN A 135 -0.86 -1.10 30.07
CA ASN A 135 0.45 -1.67 29.75
C ASN A 135 0.47 -2.45 28.41
N LEU A 136 -0.62 -2.49 27.66
CA LEU A 136 -0.71 -3.22 26.38
C LEU A 136 -1.19 -2.29 25.26
N TYR A 137 -0.31 -2.03 24.32
CA TYR A 137 -0.62 -1.37 23.06
C TYR A 137 -0.78 -2.40 21.94
N LEU A 138 -1.78 -2.19 21.09
CA LEU A 138 -2.02 -2.99 19.89
C LEU A 138 -2.07 -2.11 18.63
N ALA A 139 -1.56 -2.67 17.53
CA ALA A 139 -1.86 -2.24 16.18
C ALA A 139 -2.20 -3.51 15.36
N PHE A 140 -3.42 -3.60 14.90
CA PHE A 140 -3.92 -4.71 14.10
C PHE A 140 -4.50 -4.15 12.80
N GLY A 141 -4.15 -4.78 11.68
CA GLY A 141 -4.69 -4.46 10.36
C GLY A 141 -5.06 -5.73 9.62
N LEU A 142 -6.14 -5.67 8.86
CA LEU A 142 -6.62 -6.74 7.98
C LEU A 142 -7.14 -6.11 6.70
N SER A 143 -6.81 -6.70 5.55
CA SER A 143 -7.41 -6.35 4.26
C SER A 143 -7.86 -7.60 3.51
N ASN A 144 -8.94 -7.45 2.76
CA ASN A 144 -9.42 -8.44 1.79
C ASN A 144 -9.75 -7.71 0.50
N LEU A 145 -9.07 -8.07 -0.60
CA LEU A 145 -9.06 -7.33 -1.85
C LEU A 145 -9.49 -8.24 -3.02
N ASP A 146 -10.30 -7.72 -3.92
CA ASP A 146 -10.57 -8.30 -5.25
C ASP A 146 -9.99 -7.38 -6.31
N GLY A 147 -8.95 -7.83 -7.00
CA GLY A 147 -8.29 -7.07 -8.06
C GLY A 147 -8.48 -7.72 -9.42
N LYS A 148 -8.83 -6.91 -10.43
CA LYS A 148 -9.00 -7.35 -11.82
C LYS A 148 -8.32 -6.41 -12.80
N THR A 149 -7.64 -6.97 -13.79
CA THR A 149 -7.13 -6.21 -14.94
C THR A 149 -8.20 -6.09 -16.02
N SER A 150 -7.98 -5.25 -17.03
CA SER A 150 -8.88 -5.08 -18.19
C SER A 150 -9.25 -6.39 -18.91
N SER A 151 -8.39 -7.39 -18.83
CA SER A 151 -8.64 -8.72 -19.40
C SER A 151 -9.28 -9.71 -18.43
N GLY A 152 -9.67 -9.26 -17.23
CA GLY A 152 -10.27 -10.10 -16.19
C GLY A 152 -9.27 -10.99 -15.43
N GLY A 153 -7.97 -10.80 -15.64
CA GLY A 153 -6.92 -11.52 -14.92
C GLY A 153 -6.53 -10.82 -13.61
N LEU A 154 -5.69 -11.50 -12.80
CA LEU A 154 -5.18 -10.94 -11.55
C LEU A 154 -4.14 -9.86 -11.81
N PRO A 155 -4.18 -8.73 -11.09
CA PRO A 155 -3.11 -7.74 -11.08
C PRO A 155 -1.90 -8.26 -10.29
N ARG A 156 -0.72 -7.74 -10.65
CA ARG A 156 0.53 -8.09 -9.97
C ARG A 156 0.55 -7.57 -8.53
N GLU A 157 1.02 -8.41 -7.61
CA GLU A 157 1.31 -8.07 -6.22
C GLU A 157 0.12 -7.54 -5.40
N ILE A 158 -1.10 -7.86 -5.81
CA ILE A 158 -2.31 -7.61 -5.02
C ILE A 158 -2.74 -8.95 -4.41
N PRO A 159 -2.48 -9.20 -3.13
CA PRO A 159 -2.95 -10.39 -2.45
C PRO A 159 -4.46 -10.28 -2.15
N GLU A 160 -5.19 -11.40 -2.23
CA GLU A 160 -6.62 -11.43 -1.86
C GLU A 160 -6.84 -11.10 -0.39
N HIS A 161 -5.87 -11.43 0.47
CA HIS A 161 -5.90 -11.07 1.88
C HIS A 161 -4.52 -10.73 2.41
N SER A 162 -4.47 -9.82 3.36
CA SER A 162 -3.28 -9.56 4.16
C SER A 162 -3.68 -9.17 5.58
N GLY A 163 -2.76 -9.40 6.52
CA GLY A 163 -3.00 -9.04 7.90
C GLY A 163 -1.71 -8.75 8.65
N SER A 164 -1.81 -7.89 9.64
CA SER A 164 -0.71 -7.61 10.55
C SER A 164 -1.22 -7.43 11.97
N LEU A 165 -0.45 -7.90 12.92
CA LEU A 165 -0.64 -7.64 14.34
C LEU A 165 0.69 -7.20 14.93
N TYR A 166 0.69 -6.08 15.62
CA TYR A 166 1.82 -5.64 16.42
C TYR A 166 1.33 -5.36 17.84
N ALA A 167 1.91 -6.04 18.82
CA ALA A 167 1.58 -5.86 20.22
C ALA A 167 2.84 -5.47 21.02
N ILE A 168 2.70 -4.49 21.89
CA ILE A 168 3.74 -4.06 22.83
C ILE A 168 3.17 -4.21 24.24
N TRP A 169 3.83 -5.02 25.03
CA TRP A 169 3.50 -5.18 26.45
C TRP A 169 4.63 -4.62 27.31
N GLN A 170 4.30 -3.59 28.08
CA GLN A 170 5.18 -2.99 29.07
C GLN A 170 5.00 -3.74 30.39
N SER A 171 5.91 -4.66 30.69
CA SER A 171 5.83 -5.52 31.89
C SER A 171 6.18 -4.78 33.18
N SER A 172 6.90 -3.66 33.08
CA SER A 172 7.23 -2.72 34.15
C SER A 172 7.68 -1.38 33.55
N ASP A 173 7.94 -0.37 34.37
CA ASP A 173 8.46 0.94 33.94
C ASP A 173 9.80 0.81 33.19
N ASP A 174 10.54 -0.26 33.44
CA ASP A 174 11.88 -0.47 32.91
C ASP A 174 12.00 -1.61 31.89
N ALA A 175 10.93 -2.36 31.61
CA ALA A 175 11.00 -3.53 30.74
C ALA A 175 9.72 -3.74 29.93
N GLY A 176 9.89 -4.28 28.74
CA GLY A 176 8.77 -4.66 27.89
C GLY A 176 9.17 -5.63 26.79
N TYR A 177 8.15 -6.09 26.11
CA TYR A 177 8.23 -7.06 25.01
C TYR A 177 7.36 -6.59 23.86
N SER A 178 7.71 -6.99 22.66
CA SER A 178 6.81 -6.84 21.52
C SER A 178 6.76 -8.10 20.67
N VAL A 179 5.64 -8.30 20.01
CA VAL A 179 5.46 -9.30 18.98
C VAL A 179 4.83 -8.64 17.76
N GLY A 180 5.38 -8.93 16.61
CA GLY A 180 4.84 -8.60 15.29
C GLY A 180 4.50 -9.86 14.54
N VAL A 181 3.33 -9.91 13.92
CA VAL A 181 2.93 -10.98 13.00
C VAL A 181 2.47 -10.32 11.73
N THR A 182 3.04 -10.74 10.60
CA THR A 182 2.62 -10.30 9.26
C THR A 182 2.23 -11.52 8.46
N ASN A 183 1.01 -11.53 7.95
CA ASN A 183 0.54 -12.52 6.98
C ASN A 183 0.24 -11.81 5.66
N GLN A 184 0.65 -12.42 4.57
CA GLN A 184 0.31 -12.00 3.22
C GLN A 184 -0.12 -13.21 2.42
N GLY A 185 -1.32 -13.16 1.88
CA GLY A 185 -1.85 -14.18 0.98
C GLY A 185 -1.09 -14.27 -0.32
N LYS A 186 -1.43 -15.26 -1.12
CA LYS A 186 -0.85 -15.43 -2.46
C LYS A 186 -1.15 -14.22 -3.34
N SER A 187 -0.17 -13.82 -4.16
CA SER A 187 -0.38 -12.76 -5.15
C SER A 187 0.25 -13.12 -6.50
N ALA A 188 -0.26 -12.57 -7.59
CA ALA A 188 0.30 -12.81 -8.91
C ALA A 188 1.67 -12.15 -9.07
N ILE A 189 2.63 -12.86 -9.65
CA ILE A 189 3.99 -12.34 -9.89
C ILE A 189 4.02 -11.31 -11.05
N ALA A 190 3.03 -11.35 -11.92
CA ALA A 190 2.85 -10.42 -13.03
C ALA A 190 1.37 -10.39 -13.43
N ASN A 191 0.94 -9.27 -14.02
CA ASN A 191 -0.44 -9.11 -14.51
C ASN A 191 -0.83 -10.26 -15.44
N ASN A 192 -2.04 -10.78 -15.29
CA ASN A 192 -2.64 -11.83 -16.12
C ASN A 192 -1.84 -13.15 -16.14
N LYS A 193 -1.12 -13.45 -15.07
CA LYS A 193 -0.34 -14.69 -14.90
C LYS A 193 -0.77 -15.46 -13.65
N PRO A 194 -2.00 -16.00 -13.59
CA PRO A 194 -2.55 -16.63 -12.39
C PRO A 194 -1.81 -17.91 -11.96
N SER A 195 -1.09 -18.56 -12.88
CA SER A 195 -0.28 -19.73 -12.57
C SER A 195 1.08 -19.42 -11.91
N ASN A 196 1.51 -18.18 -11.99
CA ASN A 196 2.79 -17.71 -11.44
C ASN A 196 2.50 -16.81 -10.26
N VAL A 197 2.60 -17.34 -9.06
CA VAL A 197 2.27 -16.64 -7.82
C VAL A 197 3.45 -16.56 -6.88
N LEU A 198 3.51 -15.48 -6.13
CA LEU A 198 4.24 -15.42 -4.87
C LEU A 198 3.44 -16.23 -3.84
N PRO A 199 4.07 -17.18 -3.13
CA PRO A 199 3.37 -17.98 -2.13
C PRO A 199 2.93 -17.11 -0.95
N GLU A 200 1.89 -17.55 -0.29
CA GLU A 200 1.48 -17.01 1.02
C GLU A 200 2.59 -17.24 2.05
N TYR A 201 2.73 -16.30 2.98
CA TYR A 201 3.66 -16.43 4.09
C TYR A 201 3.13 -15.80 5.38
N THR A 202 3.68 -16.26 6.50
CA THR A 202 3.49 -15.65 7.81
C THR A 202 4.83 -15.46 8.49
N ARG A 203 5.21 -14.19 8.73
CA ARG A 203 6.43 -13.82 9.45
C ARG A 203 6.11 -13.39 10.88
N VAL A 204 6.92 -13.85 11.81
CA VAL A 204 6.82 -13.49 13.23
C VAL A 204 8.11 -12.81 13.67
N ASP A 205 7.97 -11.65 14.28
CA ASP A 205 9.06 -10.85 14.84
C ASP A 205 8.82 -10.66 16.34
N VAL A 206 9.88 -10.66 17.13
CA VAL A 206 9.77 -10.42 18.56
C VAL A 206 10.88 -9.49 19.04
N ALA A 207 10.58 -8.70 20.07
CA ALA A 207 11.62 -7.93 20.75
C ALA A 207 11.41 -7.91 22.26
N ALA A 208 12.51 -7.70 22.97
CA ALA A 208 12.50 -7.46 24.40
C ALA A 208 13.48 -6.35 24.72
N TRP A 209 13.12 -5.50 25.67
CA TRP A 209 14.01 -4.43 26.14
C TRP A 209 13.95 -4.31 27.66
N ARG A 210 15.07 -3.83 28.21
CA ARG A 210 15.18 -3.52 29.62
C ARG A 210 16.08 -2.32 29.86
N ARG A 211 15.63 -1.40 30.68
CA ARG A 211 16.42 -0.32 31.23
C ARG A 211 17.22 -0.86 32.42
N LEU A 212 18.52 -0.78 32.34
CA LEU A 212 19.43 -1.25 33.39
C LEU A 212 19.76 -0.15 34.41
N SER A 213 19.72 1.11 33.94
CA SER A 213 19.91 2.31 34.76
C SER A 213 19.23 3.50 34.07
N GLU A 214 19.18 4.66 34.70
CA GLU A 214 18.63 5.89 34.10
C GLU A 214 19.21 6.19 32.70
N ASN A 215 20.46 5.82 32.47
CA ASN A 215 21.20 6.16 31.26
C ASN A 215 21.48 4.95 30.35
N THR A 216 21.07 3.73 30.72
CA THR A 216 21.44 2.53 29.96
C THR A 216 20.24 1.64 29.70
N MET A 217 19.99 1.33 28.44
CA MET A 217 18.97 0.39 27.97
C MET A 217 19.61 -0.69 27.09
N ILE A 218 19.16 -1.91 27.27
CA ILE A 218 19.49 -3.04 26.38
C ILE A 218 18.24 -3.46 25.63
N GLN A 219 18.40 -3.97 24.41
CA GLN A 219 17.33 -4.46 23.58
C GLN A 219 17.80 -5.62 22.71
N VAL A 220 16.95 -6.62 22.57
CA VAL A 220 17.08 -7.72 21.61
C VAL A 220 15.91 -7.63 20.65
N ASN A 221 16.18 -7.68 19.35
CA ASN A 221 15.19 -7.82 18.30
C ASN A 221 15.50 -9.11 17.55
N ILE A 222 14.49 -9.91 17.32
CA ILE A 222 14.55 -11.13 16.50
C ILE A 222 13.53 -10.95 15.40
N GLU A 223 13.99 -10.90 14.17
CA GLU A 223 13.18 -10.81 12.97
C GLU A 223 13.08 -12.17 12.32
N ASN A 224 11.93 -12.49 11.76
CA ASN A 224 11.64 -13.79 11.19
C ASN A 224 12.00 -14.96 12.15
N LEU A 225 11.37 -14.98 13.32
CA LEU A 225 11.61 -15.92 14.41
C LEU A 225 11.49 -17.39 13.97
N THR A 226 10.61 -17.66 13.03
CA THR A 226 10.30 -19.00 12.50
C THR A 226 11.19 -19.42 11.33
N ASP A 227 12.09 -18.53 10.87
CA ASP A 227 12.95 -18.72 9.67
C ASP A 227 12.14 -19.09 8.42
N GLU A 228 10.98 -18.41 8.25
CA GLU A 228 10.10 -18.58 7.10
C GLU A 228 10.79 -18.14 5.81
N LEU A 229 10.77 -18.97 4.78
CA LEU A 229 11.20 -18.57 3.44
C LEU A 229 10.06 -17.87 2.73
N TYR A 230 10.18 -16.56 2.52
CA TYR A 230 9.13 -15.75 1.92
C TYR A 230 9.64 -14.84 0.81
N PHE A 231 8.71 -14.41 -0.05
CA PHE A 231 8.97 -13.57 -1.22
C PHE A 231 8.05 -12.35 -1.17
N PRO A 232 8.50 -11.23 -0.59
CA PRO A 232 7.64 -10.06 -0.40
C PRO A 232 7.30 -9.31 -1.70
N HIS A 233 8.15 -9.41 -2.72
CA HIS A 233 8.03 -8.64 -3.95
C HIS A 233 8.47 -9.41 -5.19
N SER A 234 7.91 -9.03 -6.34
CA SER A 234 8.36 -9.46 -7.66
C SER A 234 8.55 -8.27 -8.60
N HIS A 235 9.57 -8.32 -9.45
CA HIS A 235 9.68 -7.36 -10.55
C HIS A 235 8.84 -7.83 -11.74
N SER A 236 8.87 -9.12 -12.03
CA SER A 236 8.17 -9.76 -13.14
C SER A 236 8.33 -11.29 -13.01
N THR A 237 7.88 -12.04 -14.01
CA THR A 237 7.99 -13.52 -14.04
C THR A 237 9.42 -14.07 -13.96
N HIS A 238 10.44 -13.25 -14.09
CA HIS A 238 11.85 -13.66 -14.07
C HIS A 238 12.61 -13.23 -12.80
N GLN A 239 11.97 -12.49 -11.89
CA GLN A 239 12.66 -11.97 -10.70
C GLN A 239 11.67 -11.78 -9.54
N ALA A 240 11.97 -12.42 -8.42
CA ALA A 240 11.34 -12.19 -7.12
C ALA A 240 12.41 -11.89 -6.07
N SER A 241 12.08 -11.04 -5.12
CA SER A 241 12.93 -10.75 -3.97
C SER A 241 12.72 -11.82 -2.91
N VAL A 242 13.82 -12.33 -2.36
CA VAL A 242 13.78 -13.22 -1.18
C VAL A 242 13.77 -12.36 0.06
N GLY A 243 12.87 -12.64 1.00
CA GLY A 243 12.84 -12.00 2.30
C GLY A 243 14.02 -12.40 3.18
N GLU A 244 14.29 -11.61 4.20
CA GLU A 244 15.37 -11.90 5.13
C GLU A 244 15.06 -13.17 5.95
N SER A 245 16.04 -14.05 6.10
CA SER A 245 15.98 -15.20 7.00
C SER A 245 16.01 -14.74 8.47
N PHE A 246 15.96 -15.70 9.38
CA PHE A 246 16.11 -15.42 10.82
C PHE A 246 17.29 -14.47 11.07
N ASN A 247 17.00 -13.38 11.78
CA ASN A 247 17.99 -12.36 12.14
C ASN A 247 17.79 -11.95 13.61
N ALA A 248 18.90 -11.88 14.35
CA ALA A 248 18.89 -11.42 15.73
C ALA A 248 19.85 -10.24 15.90
N ARG A 249 19.33 -9.16 16.48
CA ARG A 249 20.11 -7.94 16.75
C ARG A 249 20.07 -7.62 18.24
N PHE A 250 21.25 -7.48 18.84
CA PHE A 250 21.41 -6.98 20.19
C PHE A 250 21.90 -5.52 20.15
N SER A 251 21.32 -4.66 20.96
CA SER A 251 21.71 -3.27 21.07
C SER A 251 21.83 -2.81 22.52
N VAL A 252 22.78 -1.92 22.77
CA VAL A 252 22.96 -1.20 24.03
C VAL A 252 22.94 0.29 23.71
N ARG A 253 22.01 1.02 24.34
CA ARG A 253 21.93 2.48 24.25
C ARG A 253 22.37 3.07 25.58
N ARG A 254 23.34 3.99 25.54
CA ARG A 254 23.77 4.75 26.71
C ARG A 254 23.79 6.25 26.41
N THR A 255 23.15 7.01 27.28
CA THR A 255 23.19 8.49 27.26
C THR A 255 24.23 8.96 28.27
N PHE A 256 24.99 10.01 27.94
CA PHE A 256 26.07 10.58 28.78
C PHE A 256 25.66 11.96 29.26
#